data_5416181e024975ed036141312cc33629
#
_entry.id   5416181e024975ed036141312cc33629
#
_cell.length_a   1.000
_cell.length_b   1.000
_cell.length_c   1.000
_cell.angle_alpha   90.00
_cell.angle_beta   90.00
_cell.angle_gamma   90.00
#
_symmetry.space_group_name_H-M   'P 1'
#
loop_
_entity.id
_entity.type
_entity.pdbx_description
1 polymer ?
#
loop_
_entity_poly.entity_id
_entity_poly.type
_entity_poly.pdbx_seq_one_letter_code
_entity_poly.pdbx_strand_id
1 'polypeptide(L)'
;RSVRLIACVDDRDGMAFHQRRQSRDRVVRQHILADAAGAKLWMNARSARQFAQSEQGLLLVAEDFLDRAQAGDFCFVEDRSPAPWLDRLEGLVLYRWNRRYPADAWLDVRPGPPGWTLARREEFSGHSHERITKEVYTR
;
A
#
# COMPACT_ATOMS: atom_id res chain seq x y z
N ARG A 1 -8.94 5.88 -14.22
CA ARG A 1 -9.34 5.37 -12.88
C ARG A 1 -9.56 3.89 -12.93
N SER A 2 -8.52 3.15 -12.73
CA SER A 2 -8.65 1.71 -12.90
C SER A 2 -7.70 0.92 -12.01
N VAL A 3 -6.74 1.59 -11.36
CA VAL A 3 -5.72 0.96 -10.54
C VAL A 3 -6.02 1.21 -9.06
N ARG A 4 -5.73 0.20 -8.22
CA ARG A 4 -5.87 0.31 -6.78
C ARG A 4 -4.50 0.35 -6.14
N LEU A 5 -4.32 1.29 -5.23
CA LEU A 5 -3.06 1.48 -4.53
C LEU A 5 -3.14 0.88 -3.14
N ILE A 6 -2.06 0.23 -2.71
CA ILE A 6 -1.89 -0.22 -1.33
C ILE A 6 -0.68 0.49 -0.75
N ALA A 7 -0.80 1.04 0.45
CA ALA A 7 0.30 1.67 1.16
C ALA A 7 0.18 1.44 2.66
N CYS A 8 1.33 1.43 3.34
CA CYS A 8 1.42 1.41 4.79
C CYS A 8 1.92 2.76 5.26
N VAL A 9 1.26 3.35 6.25
CA VAL A 9 1.57 4.70 6.70
C VAL A 9 1.60 4.79 8.22
N ASP A 10 2.41 5.73 8.72
CA ASP A 10 2.44 6.08 10.13
C ASP A 10 1.37 7.11 10.47
N ASP A 11 1.40 7.65 11.69
CA ASP A 11 0.40 8.61 12.18
C ASP A 11 0.37 9.93 11.41
N ARG A 12 1.40 10.22 10.62
CA ARG A 12 1.52 11.44 9.82
C ARG A 12 1.54 11.16 8.32
N ASP A 13 1.05 10.00 7.91
CA ASP A 13 1.06 9.55 6.53
C ASP A 13 2.48 9.35 5.96
N GLY A 14 3.47 9.14 6.84
CA GLY A 14 4.82 8.77 6.44
C GLY A 14 4.88 7.34 5.91
N MET A 15 5.72 7.11 4.91
CA MET A 15 5.90 5.80 4.29
C MET A 15 7.31 5.25 4.44
N ALA A 16 8.31 6.12 4.36
CA ALA A 16 9.71 5.70 4.34
C ALA A 16 10.63 6.76 4.94
N PHE A 17 11.81 6.31 5.37
CA PHE A 17 12.87 7.16 5.87
C PHE A 17 14.21 6.68 5.35
N HIS A 18 15.01 7.57 4.77
CA HIS A 18 16.30 7.25 4.15
C HIS A 18 16.19 6.07 3.19
N GLN A 19 15.15 6.10 2.35
CA GLN A 19 14.87 5.08 1.33
C GLN A 19 14.56 3.69 1.90
N ARG A 20 14.21 3.61 3.18
CA ARG A 20 13.83 2.37 3.83
C ARG A 20 12.39 2.47 4.32
N ARG A 21 11.66 1.33 4.27
CA ARG A 21 10.33 1.28 4.86
C ARG A 21 10.42 1.54 6.35
N GLN A 22 9.41 2.19 6.90
CA GLN A 22 9.36 2.51 8.33
C GLN A 22 9.21 1.26 9.19
N SER A 23 8.44 0.30 8.70
CA SER A 23 8.19 -0.93 9.43
C SER A 23 7.72 -2.01 8.48
N ARG A 24 7.62 -3.24 8.99
CA ARG A 24 7.05 -4.37 8.28
C ARG A 24 6.34 -5.28 9.25
N ASP A 25 5.36 -6.02 8.74
CA ASP A 25 4.59 -6.92 9.59
C ASP A 25 4.10 -8.08 8.73
N ARG A 26 4.32 -9.30 9.21
CA ARG A 26 3.95 -10.51 8.48
C ARG A 26 2.44 -10.58 8.24
N VAL A 27 1.65 -10.18 9.22
CA VAL A 27 0.18 -10.22 9.09
C VAL A 27 -0.28 -9.21 8.05
N VAL A 28 0.33 -8.01 8.03
CA VAL A 28 0.03 -7.00 7.00
C VAL A 28 0.38 -7.55 5.61
N ARG A 29 1.54 -8.21 5.45
CA ARG A 29 1.89 -8.80 4.15
C ARG A 29 0.87 -9.83 3.69
N GLN A 30 0.37 -10.66 4.61
CA GLN A 30 -0.69 -11.63 4.29
C GLN A 30 -1.98 -10.93 3.86
N HIS A 31 -2.34 -9.84 4.52
CA HIS A 31 -3.49 -9.03 4.13
C HIS A 31 -3.32 -8.43 2.73
N ILE A 32 -2.12 -7.93 2.41
CA ILE A 32 -1.84 -7.36 1.08
C ILE A 32 -2.04 -8.41 -0.01
N LEU A 33 -1.53 -9.62 0.20
CA LEU A 33 -1.71 -10.71 -0.76
C LEU A 33 -3.19 -11.08 -0.91
N ALA A 34 -3.93 -11.09 0.20
CA ALA A 34 -5.37 -11.38 0.18
C ALA A 34 -6.16 -10.28 -0.55
N ASP A 35 -5.80 -9.01 -0.36
CA ASP A 35 -6.45 -7.87 -1.04
C ASP A 35 -6.36 -8.01 -2.56
N ALA A 36 -5.22 -8.47 -3.05
CA ALA A 36 -4.95 -8.58 -4.48
C ALA A 36 -5.26 -9.97 -5.04
N ALA A 37 -5.81 -10.89 -4.24
CA ALA A 37 -6.09 -12.25 -4.68
C ALA A 37 -7.01 -12.24 -5.91
N GLY A 38 -6.61 -12.98 -6.96
CA GLY A 38 -7.34 -13.01 -8.22
C GLY A 38 -7.05 -11.84 -9.15
N ALA A 39 -6.19 -10.90 -8.75
CA ALA A 39 -5.76 -9.78 -9.56
C ALA A 39 -4.23 -9.75 -9.61
N LYS A 40 -3.67 -8.81 -10.37
CA LYS A 40 -2.22 -8.62 -10.44
C LYS A 40 -1.78 -7.67 -9.33
N LEU A 41 -0.65 -8.00 -8.68
CA LEU A 41 -0.05 -7.17 -7.63
C LEU A 41 1.33 -6.74 -8.08
N TRP A 42 1.47 -5.45 -8.31
CA TRP A 42 2.70 -4.82 -8.79
C TRP A 42 3.45 -4.16 -7.64
N MET A 43 4.77 -4.20 -7.70
CA MET A 43 5.65 -3.47 -6.80
C MET A 43 7.06 -3.40 -7.38
N ASN A 44 7.93 -2.61 -6.76
CA ASN A 44 9.34 -2.60 -7.15
C ASN A 44 10.11 -3.77 -6.50
N ALA A 45 11.36 -3.96 -6.90
CA ALA A 45 12.18 -5.07 -6.43
C ALA A 45 12.42 -5.00 -4.92
N ARG A 46 12.60 -3.79 -4.37
CA ARG A 46 12.84 -3.61 -2.93
C ARG A 46 11.64 -4.06 -2.12
N SER A 47 10.46 -3.68 -2.53
CA SER A 47 9.22 -4.10 -1.86
C SER A 47 9.01 -5.60 -1.95
N ALA A 48 9.31 -6.19 -3.10
CA ALA A 48 9.13 -7.62 -3.32
C ALA A 48 10.00 -8.47 -2.40
N ARG A 49 11.17 -7.99 -2.02
CA ARG A 49 12.12 -8.76 -1.19
C ARG A 49 11.59 -9.09 0.20
N GLN A 50 10.62 -8.36 0.71
CA GLN A 50 10.06 -8.66 2.04
C GLN A 50 9.10 -9.84 2.02
N PHE A 51 8.62 -10.26 0.85
CA PHE A 51 7.71 -11.39 0.72
C PHE A 51 8.49 -12.70 0.66
N ALA A 52 7.89 -13.79 1.17
CA ALA A 52 8.52 -15.09 1.21
C ALA A 52 8.80 -15.64 -0.20
N GLN A 53 9.78 -16.53 -0.31
CA GLN A 53 10.12 -17.16 -1.59
C GLN A 53 8.91 -17.83 -2.23
N SER A 54 8.07 -18.49 -1.43
CA SER A 54 6.86 -19.16 -1.92
C SER A 54 5.81 -18.19 -2.44
N GLU A 55 5.92 -16.89 -2.12
CA GLU A 55 4.97 -15.86 -2.52
C GLU A 55 5.43 -15.07 -3.74
N GLN A 56 6.70 -15.20 -4.15
CA GLN A 56 7.27 -14.40 -5.24
C GLN A 56 6.51 -14.58 -6.56
N GLY A 57 5.99 -15.75 -6.84
CA GLY A 57 5.20 -16.01 -8.04
C GLY A 57 3.87 -15.25 -8.10
N LEU A 58 3.42 -14.68 -6.99
CA LEU A 58 2.21 -13.86 -6.92
C LEU A 58 2.47 -12.40 -7.25
N LEU A 59 3.74 -12.00 -7.39
CA LEU A 59 4.15 -10.62 -7.54
C LEU A 59 4.60 -10.32 -8.96
N LEU A 60 4.25 -9.13 -9.45
CA LEU A 60 4.82 -8.57 -10.68
C LEU A 60 5.77 -7.45 -10.27
N VAL A 61 7.03 -7.58 -10.66
CA VAL A 61 8.09 -6.70 -10.19
C VAL A 61 8.64 -5.85 -11.32
N ALA A 62 8.57 -4.54 -11.19
CA ALA A 62 9.14 -3.57 -12.13
C ALA A 62 9.34 -2.24 -11.41
N GLU A 63 10.40 -1.51 -11.76
CA GLU A 63 10.63 -0.20 -11.16
C GLU A 63 9.58 0.83 -11.61
N ASP A 64 9.07 0.69 -12.82
CA ASP A 64 8.01 1.54 -13.39
C ASP A 64 6.61 0.94 -13.23
N PHE A 65 6.38 0.22 -12.14
CA PHE A 65 5.15 -0.53 -11.91
C PHE A 65 3.89 0.33 -11.92
N LEU A 66 3.97 1.59 -11.48
CA LEU A 66 2.82 2.51 -11.50
C LEU A 66 2.41 2.89 -12.92
N ASP A 67 3.34 2.84 -13.88
CA ASP A 67 3.03 3.08 -15.29
C ASP A 67 2.53 1.82 -15.99
N ARG A 68 2.98 0.65 -15.55
CA ARG A 68 2.64 -0.62 -16.17
C ARG A 68 1.30 -1.19 -15.75
N ALA A 69 0.88 -0.90 -14.53
CA ALA A 69 -0.37 -1.45 -13.99
C ALA A 69 -1.56 -1.04 -14.86
N GLN A 70 -2.50 -1.97 -15.01
CA GLN A 70 -3.68 -1.81 -15.85
C GLN A 70 -4.95 -1.93 -15.02
N ALA A 71 -6.09 -1.77 -15.68
CA ALA A 71 -7.40 -1.81 -15.02
C ALA A 71 -7.56 -3.07 -14.16
N GLY A 72 -7.94 -2.88 -12.91
CA GLY A 72 -8.12 -3.97 -11.95
C GLY A 72 -6.87 -4.39 -11.20
N ASP A 73 -5.70 -3.89 -11.58
CA ASP A 73 -4.45 -4.23 -10.92
C ASP A 73 -4.27 -3.46 -9.61
N PHE A 74 -3.46 -4.03 -8.71
CA PHE A 74 -3.04 -3.40 -7.47
C PHE A 74 -1.56 -3.01 -7.56
N CYS A 75 -1.22 -1.87 -6.96
CA CYS A 75 0.16 -1.40 -6.82
C CYS A 75 0.48 -1.18 -5.34
N PHE A 76 1.49 -1.88 -4.84
CA PHE A 76 1.98 -1.68 -3.48
C PHE A 76 3.13 -0.69 -3.52
N VAL A 77 2.94 0.48 -2.89
CA VAL A 77 3.89 1.61 -2.92
C VAL A 77 4.43 1.83 -1.52
N GLU A 78 5.76 1.88 -1.39
CA GLU A 78 6.42 2.11 -0.10
C GLU A 78 7.35 3.33 -0.07
N ASP A 79 7.82 3.81 -1.22
CA ASP A 79 8.98 4.70 -1.27
C ASP A 79 8.81 5.96 -2.10
N ARG A 80 7.63 6.19 -2.66
CA ARG A 80 7.42 7.33 -3.56
C ARG A 80 6.01 7.87 -3.48
N SER A 81 5.86 9.15 -3.81
CA SER A 81 4.54 9.77 -3.92
C SER A 81 3.75 9.17 -5.07
N PRO A 82 2.50 8.75 -4.84
CA PRO A 82 1.61 8.32 -5.92
C PRO A 82 0.91 9.48 -6.63
N ALA A 83 1.11 10.72 -6.18
CA ALA A 83 0.40 11.88 -6.73
C ALA A 83 0.47 12.02 -8.26
N PRO A 84 1.63 11.74 -8.93
CA PRO A 84 1.67 11.79 -10.39
C PRO A 84 0.71 10.83 -11.09
N TRP A 85 0.26 9.78 -10.41
CA TRP A 85 -0.64 8.76 -10.97
C TRP A 85 -2.06 8.86 -10.42
N LEU A 86 -2.37 9.95 -9.72
CA LEU A 86 -3.67 10.11 -9.03
C LEU A 86 -4.87 9.87 -9.96
N ASP A 87 -4.78 10.33 -11.20
CA ASP A 87 -5.88 10.18 -12.18
C ASP A 87 -6.17 8.71 -12.53
N ARG A 88 -5.23 7.83 -12.32
CA ARG A 88 -5.38 6.40 -12.58
C ARG A 88 -5.96 5.61 -11.40
N LEU A 89 -6.00 6.22 -10.22
CA LEU A 89 -6.41 5.52 -9.00
C LEU A 89 -7.93 5.48 -8.88
N GLU A 90 -8.49 4.30 -8.75
CA GLU A 90 -9.91 4.10 -8.42
C GLU A 90 -10.12 3.66 -6.98
N GLY A 91 -9.07 3.24 -6.32
CA GLY A 91 -9.14 2.77 -4.95
C GLY A 91 -7.81 2.92 -4.21
N LEU A 92 -7.91 2.92 -2.90
CA LEU A 92 -6.78 3.09 -2.00
C LEU A 92 -7.00 2.21 -0.78
N VAL A 93 -6.02 1.36 -0.49
CA VAL A 93 -6.02 0.52 0.70
C VAL A 93 -4.87 0.99 1.57
N LEU A 94 -5.19 1.54 2.74
CA LEU A 94 -4.20 2.04 3.69
C LEU A 94 -4.13 1.15 4.90
N TYR A 95 -2.92 0.73 5.25
CA TYR A 95 -2.61 0.07 6.51
C TYR A 95 -1.91 1.07 7.40
N ARG A 96 -2.53 1.44 8.51
CA ARG A 96 -1.96 2.39 9.47
C ARG A 96 -1.29 1.62 10.59
N TRP A 97 0.02 1.92 10.78
CA TRP A 97 0.81 1.29 11.84
C TRP A 97 0.32 1.69 13.24
N ASN A 98 -0.38 2.81 13.35
CA ASN A 98 -0.79 3.43 14.61
C ASN A 98 0.41 3.74 15.49
N ARG A 99 1.48 4.17 14.84
CA ARG A 99 2.72 4.63 15.44
C ARG A 99 3.26 5.79 14.63
N ARG A 100 4.17 6.54 15.26
CA ARG A 100 4.89 7.62 14.63
C ARG A 100 6.32 7.17 14.39
N TYR A 101 6.79 7.29 13.16
CA TYR A 101 8.13 6.96 12.76
C TYR A 101 8.79 8.16 12.08
N PRO A 102 10.13 8.23 12.06
CA PRO A 102 10.81 9.19 11.18
C PRO A 102 10.38 8.96 9.73
N ALA A 103 10.20 10.04 8.98
CA ALA A 103 9.79 9.96 7.58
C ALA A 103 10.40 11.10 6.78
N ASP A 104 10.77 10.80 5.52
CA ASP A 104 11.13 11.78 4.51
C ASP A 104 10.43 11.49 3.17
N ALA A 105 9.58 10.48 3.15
CA ALA A 105 8.65 10.22 2.06
C ALA A 105 7.26 9.99 2.65
N TRP A 106 6.26 10.68 2.11
CA TRP A 106 4.91 10.66 2.62
C TRP A 106 3.91 10.28 1.54
N LEU A 107 2.80 9.67 1.99
CA LEU A 107 1.62 9.52 1.16
C LEU A 107 0.92 10.88 1.12
N ASP A 108 0.99 11.53 -0.03
CA ASP A 108 0.45 12.86 -0.24
C ASP A 108 -0.88 12.86 -0.99
N VAL A 109 -1.47 11.69 -1.15
CA VAL A 109 -2.86 11.53 -1.58
C VAL A 109 -3.71 11.42 -0.32
N ARG A 110 -4.65 12.35 -0.16
CA ARG A 110 -5.53 12.40 1.01
C ARG A 110 -6.94 12.03 0.59
N PRO A 111 -7.34 10.77 0.83
CA PRO A 111 -8.68 10.34 0.46
C PRO A 111 -9.71 10.94 1.42
N GLY A 112 -10.72 11.57 0.85
CA GLY A 112 -11.80 12.17 1.60
C GLY A 112 -12.78 12.84 0.67
N PRO A 113 -13.95 13.29 1.19
CA PRO A 113 -14.92 14.03 0.39
C PRO A 113 -14.34 15.38 -0.06
N PRO A 114 -14.72 15.85 -1.26
CA PRO A 114 -15.45 15.12 -2.27
C PRO A 114 -14.54 14.17 -3.06
N GLY A 115 -15.11 13.15 -3.66
CA GLY A 115 -14.40 12.30 -4.62
C GLY A 115 -13.96 10.95 -4.08
N TRP A 116 -13.72 10.82 -2.78
CA TRP A 116 -13.37 9.55 -2.15
C TRP A 116 -14.40 9.17 -1.08
N THR A 117 -14.69 7.88 -0.99
CA THR A 117 -15.58 7.32 0.01
C THR A 117 -14.83 6.27 0.81
N LEU A 118 -14.91 6.33 2.13
CA LEU A 118 -14.41 5.25 2.99
C LEU A 118 -15.41 4.10 2.92
N ALA A 119 -15.03 3.04 2.20
CA ALA A 119 -15.90 1.88 1.98
C ALA A 119 -15.84 0.89 3.14
N ARG A 120 -14.67 0.78 3.78
CA ARG A 120 -14.48 -0.17 4.88
C ARG A 120 -13.33 0.27 5.78
N ARG A 121 -13.50 0.03 7.06
CA ARG A 121 -12.46 0.23 8.07
C ARG A 121 -12.49 -0.96 9.01
N GLU A 122 -11.32 -1.53 9.29
CA GLU A 122 -11.20 -2.62 10.25
C GLU A 122 -9.89 -2.51 11.02
N GLU A 123 -9.86 -3.09 12.22
CA GLU A 123 -8.66 -3.18 13.02
C GLU A 123 -8.32 -4.63 13.28
N PHE A 124 -7.03 -4.94 13.32
CA PHE A 124 -6.55 -6.28 13.61
C PHE A 124 -5.19 -6.22 14.31
N SER A 125 -4.83 -7.30 14.98
CA SER A 125 -3.51 -7.44 15.58
C SER A 125 -2.52 -7.88 14.51
N GLY A 126 -1.41 -7.14 14.39
CA GLY A 126 -0.30 -7.53 13.55
C GLY A 126 0.58 -8.57 14.25
N HIS A 127 1.67 -8.97 13.58
CA HIS A 127 2.68 -9.83 14.18
C HIS A 127 3.59 -9.04 15.14
N SER A 128 4.10 -7.90 14.69
CA SER A 128 5.00 -7.04 15.46
C SER A 128 4.35 -5.70 15.86
N HIS A 129 3.07 -5.56 15.58
CA HIS A 129 2.28 -4.38 15.94
C HIS A 129 1.03 -4.84 16.66
N GLU A 130 0.74 -4.21 17.80
CA GLU A 130 -0.41 -4.57 18.60
C GLU A 130 -1.72 -4.32 17.87
N ARG A 131 -1.80 -3.20 17.14
CA ARG A 131 -3.01 -2.79 16.44
C ARG A 131 -2.66 -2.14 15.10
N ILE A 132 -3.23 -2.70 14.05
CA ILE A 132 -3.16 -2.16 12.69
C ILE A 132 -4.56 -1.74 12.29
N THR A 133 -4.69 -0.56 11.67
CA THR A 133 -5.97 -0.10 11.11
C THR A 133 -5.90 -0.17 9.59
N LYS A 134 -6.85 -0.88 8.99
CA LYS A 134 -7.00 -0.96 7.53
C LYS A 134 -8.16 -0.08 7.11
N GLU A 135 -7.93 0.78 6.12
CA GLU A 135 -8.95 1.63 5.53
C GLU A 135 -8.99 1.38 4.03
N VAL A 136 -10.19 1.16 3.50
CA VAL A 136 -10.41 0.95 2.07
C VAL A 136 -11.22 2.11 1.53
N TYR A 137 -10.66 2.85 0.60
CA TYR A 137 -11.31 3.99 -0.05
C TYR A 137 -11.60 3.68 -1.50
N THR A 138 -12.73 4.19 -1.98
CA THR A 138 -13.13 4.11 -3.38
C THR A 138 -13.47 5.50 -3.92
N ARG A 139 -13.39 5.63 -5.24
CA ARG A 139 -13.76 6.89 -5.92
C ARG A 139 -15.02 6.73 -6.72
#